data_74f9ede154c23b0be59d7c9763589d96
#
_entry.id   74f9ede154c23b0be59d7c9763589d96
#
_cell.length_a   1.000
_cell.length_b   1.000
_cell.length_c   1.000
_cell.angle_alpha   90.00
_cell.angle_beta   90.00
_cell.angle_gamma   90.00
#
_symmetry.space_group_name_H-M   'P 1'
#
loop_
_entity.id
_entity.type
_entity.pdbx_description
1 polymer ?
#
loop_
_entity_poly.entity_id
_entity_poly.type
_entity_poly.pdbx_seq_one_letter_code
_entity_poly.pdbx_strand_id
1 'polypeptide(L)'
;MLKKIITALFIMTTTAMADYNLIVPQKPSGGTSVWAQIVVAEWEKHLGEKINLIYKPGARDQLGPNEFQNELRFDDKTILVSHGGNGISYLVEPVDYNYLDWESIGQMNLNIIV
;
A
#
# COMPACT_ATOMS: atom_id res chain seq x y z
N MET A 1 -42.22 35.14 -25.30
CA MET A 1 -40.95 35.28 -24.55
C MET A 1 -40.46 33.88 -24.22
N LEU A 2 -39.44 33.45 -24.91
CA LEU A 2 -38.79 32.17 -24.62
C LEU A 2 -37.84 32.37 -23.45
N LYS A 3 -38.23 31.93 -22.26
CA LYS A 3 -37.27 31.76 -21.13
C LYS A 3 -36.37 30.59 -21.46
N LYS A 4 -35.15 30.86 -21.84
CA LYS A 4 -34.11 29.82 -21.92
C LYS A 4 -33.73 29.42 -20.50
N ILE A 5 -34.26 28.28 -20.06
CA ILE A 5 -33.78 27.62 -18.86
C ILE A 5 -32.46 26.97 -19.22
N ILE A 6 -31.36 27.62 -18.87
CA ILE A 6 -30.03 27.01 -18.92
C ILE A 6 -29.96 26.11 -17.69
N THR A 7 -30.29 24.83 -17.88
CA THR A 7 -30.02 23.82 -16.88
C THR A 7 -28.50 23.58 -16.93
N ALA A 8 -27.76 24.23 -16.04
CA ALA A 8 -26.35 23.93 -15.83
C ALA A 8 -26.28 22.51 -15.27
N LEU A 9 -25.97 21.56 -16.14
CA LEU A 9 -25.64 20.20 -15.74
C LEU A 9 -24.30 20.26 -15.00
N PHE A 10 -24.38 20.36 -13.68
CA PHE A 10 -23.21 20.26 -12.82
C PHE A 10 -22.77 18.80 -12.83
N ILE A 11 -21.84 18.45 -13.71
CA ILE A 11 -21.18 17.16 -13.70
C ILE A 11 -20.28 17.18 -12.46
N MET A 12 -20.81 16.66 -11.36
CA MET A 12 -19.98 16.31 -10.21
C MET A 12 -19.07 15.15 -10.64
N THR A 13 -17.87 15.49 -11.04
CA THR A 13 -16.80 14.48 -11.13
C THR A 13 -16.45 14.06 -9.72
N THR A 14 -17.07 13.01 -9.24
CA THR A 14 -16.62 12.34 -8.03
C THR A 14 -15.27 11.72 -8.36
N THR A 15 -14.19 12.36 -7.92
CA THR A 15 -12.89 11.69 -7.90
C THR A 15 -13.03 10.50 -6.96
N ALA A 16 -13.00 9.27 -7.52
CA ALA A 16 -12.99 8.07 -6.71
C ALA A 16 -11.71 8.10 -5.86
N MET A 17 -11.85 8.33 -4.54
CA MET A 17 -10.74 8.20 -3.60
C MET A 17 -10.41 6.73 -3.44
N ALA A 18 -9.12 6.40 -3.30
CA ALA A 18 -8.70 5.05 -2.98
C ALA A 18 -9.25 4.65 -1.61
N ASP A 19 -9.85 3.45 -1.52
CA ASP A 19 -10.46 2.94 -0.30
C ASP A 19 -9.39 2.40 0.66
N TYR A 20 -8.27 1.91 0.12
CA TYR A 20 -7.12 1.41 0.87
C TYR A 20 -5.81 2.02 0.39
N ASN A 21 -4.85 2.09 1.30
CA ASN A 21 -3.46 2.43 1.00
C ASN A 21 -2.57 1.21 1.20
N LEU A 22 -1.70 0.93 0.23
CA LEU A 22 -0.71 -0.12 0.32
C LEU A 22 0.69 0.51 0.32
N ILE A 23 1.36 0.42 1.45
CA ILE A 23 2.73 0.91 1.60
C ILE A 23 3.69 -0.13 1.03
N VAL A 24 4.51 0.28 0.07
CA VAL A 24 5.52 -0.55 -0.57
C VAL A 24 6.91 0.02 -0.25
N PRO A 25 7.81 -0.76 0.39
CA PRO A 25 9.08 -0.23 0.89
C PRO A 25 10.15 -0.06 -0.18
N GLN A 26 9.79 -0.16 -1.44
CA GLN A 26 10.71 -0.05 -2.58
C GLN A 26 10.21 0.98 -3.59
N LYS A 27 11.10 1.43 -4.47
CA LYS A 27 10.72 2.23 -5.64
C LYS A 27 9.87 1.39 -6.61
N PRO A 28 9.07 2.02 -7.50
CA PRO A 28 8.13 1.31 -8.38
C PRO A 28 8.73 0.17 -9.22
N SER A 29 10.02 0.25 -9.57
CA SER A 29 10.73 -0.77 -10.34
C SER A 29 11.31 -1.91 -9.48
N GLY A 30 11.21 -1.85 -8.16
CA GLY A 30 11.70 -2.90 -7.27
C GLY A 30 10.88 -4.19 -7.38
N GLY A 31 11.51 -5.34 -7.07
CA GLY A 31 10.84 -6.63 -7.19
C GLY A 31 9.56 -6.75 -6.35
N THR A 32 9.60 -6.29 -5.10
CA THR A 32 8.43 -6.25 -4.22
C THR A 32 7.33 -5.33 -4.78
N SER A 33 7.72 -4.20 -5.38
CA SER A 33 6.77 -3.26 -5.99
C SER A 33 6.06 -3.85 -7.21
N VAL A 34 6.77 -4.58 -8.04
CA VAL A 34 6.18 -5.26 -9.20
C VAL A 34 5.15 -6.30 -8.76
N TRP A 35 5.47 -7.10 -7.75
CA TRP A 35 4.52 -8.05 -7.16
C TRP A 35 3.30 -7.35 -6.56
N ALA A 36 3.51 -6.27 -5.81
CA ALA A 36 2.42 -5.48 -5.24
C ALA A 36 1.48 -4.93 -6.33
N GLN A 37 2.02 -4.43 -7.44
CA GLN A 37 1.22 -3.94 -8.57
C GLN A 37 0.33 -5.04 -9.17
N ILE A 38 0.86 -6.25 -9.33
CA ILE A 38 0.11 -7.39 -9.86
C ILE A 38 -1.02 -7.78 -8.89
N VAL A 39 -0.69 -7.89 -7.61
CA VAL A 39 -1.66 -8.30 -6.57
C VAL A 39 -2.77 -7.26 -6.41
N VAL A 40 -2.42 -5.97 -6.40
CA VAL A 40 -3.41 -4.89 -6.31
C VAL A 40 -4.38 -4.93 -7.48
N ALA A 41 -3.91 -5.15 -8.70
CA ALA A 41 -4.77 -5.24 -9.88
C ALA A 41 -5.84 -6.36 -9.73
N GLU A 42 -5.45 -7.49 -9.12
CA GLU A 42 -6.40 -8.59 -8.86
C GLU A 42 -7.31 -8.30 -7.65
N TRP A 43 -6.78 -7.74 -6.57
CA TRP A 43 -7.57 -7.38 -5.39
C TRP A 43 -8.67 -6.38 -5.72
N GLU A 44 -8.37 -5.34 -6.48
CA GLU A 44 -9.37 -4.36 -6.90
C GLU A 44 -10.55 -4.99 -7.66
N LYS A 45 -10.29 -6.00 -8.49
CA LYS A 45 -11.36 -6.73 -9.19
C LYS A 45 -12.27 -7.51 -8.26
N HIS A 46 -11.71 -8.12 -7.21
CA HIS A 46 -12.45 -8.95 -6.26
C HIS A 46 -13.14 -8.14 -5.18
N LEU A 47 -12.51 -7.06 -4.71
CA LEU A 47 -13.04 -6.22 -3.64
C LEU A 47 -14.03 -5.17 -4.15
N GLY A 48 -13.93 -4.77 -5.43
CA GLY A 48 -14.69 -3.63 -5.97
C GLY A 48 -14.25 -2.28 -5.39
N GLU A 49 -13.09 -2.21 -4.77
CA GLU A 49 -12.53 -1.04 -4.11
C GLU A 49 -11.19 -0.66 -4.74
N LYS A 50 -10.78 0.60 -4.57
CA LYS A 50 -9.51 1.11 -5.08
C LYS A 50 -8.41 1.00 -4.04
N ILE A 51 -7.21 0.61 -4.50
CA ILE A 51 -6.02 0.49 -3.67
C ILE A 51 -4.94 1.43 -4.20
N ASN A 52 -4.56 2.38 -3.37
CA ASN A 52 -3.51 3.33 -3.67
C ASN A 52 -2.14 2.76 -3.27
N LEU A 53 -1.24 2.62 -4.25
CA LEU A 53 0.13 2.20 -3.99
C LEU A 53 0.97 3.41 -3.57
N ILE A 54 1.54 3.35 -2.38
CA ILE A 54 2.42 4.39 -1.82
C ILE A 54 3.82 3.80 -1.69
N TYR A 55 4.73 4.27 -2.52
CA TYR A 55 6.12 3.81 -2.51
C TYR A 55 6.94 4.59 -1.50
N LYS A 56 7.58 3.89 -0.58
CA LYS A 56 8.44 4.45 0.48
C LYS A 56 9.84 3.83 0.42
N PRO A 57 10.62 4.11 -0.64
CA PRO A 57 11.98 3.63 -0.74
C PRO A 57 12.90 4.36 0.23
N GLY A 58 13.98 3.71 0.62
CA GLY A 58 15.03 4.31 1.44
C GLY A 58 15.39 3.48 2.66
N ALA A 59 16.51 3.81 3.26
CA ALA A 59 17.07 3.13 4.43
C ALA A 59 17.12 1.60 4.26
N ARG A 60 17.54 1.12 3.11
CA ARG A 60 17.55 -0.31 2.76
C ARG A 60 16.20 -0.99 2.93
N ASP A 61 15.17 -0.36 2.39
CA ASP A 61 13.76 -0.79 2.45
C ASP A 61 13.14 -0.76 3.86
N GLN A 62 13.75 -0.07 4.81
CA GLN A 62 13.25 0.03 6.18
C GLN A 62 12.37 1.27 6.44
N LEU A 63 12.44 2.28 5.57
CA LEU A 63 11.68 3.52 5.76
C LEU A 63 10.18 3.26 5.83
N GLY A 64 9.63 2.52 4.88
CA GLY A 64 8.21 2.17 4.85
C GLY A 64 7.75 1.39 6.09
N PRO A 65 8.42 0.29 6.47
CA PRO A 65 8.12 -0.45 7.69
C PRO A 65 8.21 0.38 8.97
N ASN A 66 9.22 1.25 9.11
CA ASN A 66 9.37 2.13 10.27
C ASN A 66 8.21 3.15 10.35
N GLU A 67 7.87 3.78 9.24
CA GLU A 67 6.75 4.73 9.18
C GLU A 67 5.42 4.02 9.46
N PHE A 68 5.22 2.83 8.91
CA PHE A 68 4.04 2.02 9.19
C PHE A 68 3.92 1.72 10.69
N GLN A 69 5.00 1.26 11.33
CA GLN A 69 5.04 0.96 12.75
C GLN A 69 4.66 2.16 13.60
N ASN A 70 5.24 3.31 13.31
CA ASN A 70 5.15 4.49 14.17
C ASN A 70 3.86 5.29 13.96
N GLU A 71 3.33 5.31 12.73
CA GLU A 71 2.27 6.25 12.36
C GLU A 71 1.02 5.58 11.78
N LEU A 72 1.16 4.51 11.01
CA LEU A 72 0.10 4.02 10.14
C LEU A 72 -0.53 2.70 10.57
N ARG A 73 0.09 1.94 11.44
CA ARG A 73 -0.39 0.59 11.81
C ARG A 73 -1.77 0.55 12.47
N PHE A 74 -2.24 1.66 12.99
CA PHE A 74 -3.57 1.77 13.60
C PHE A 74 -4.64 2.26 12.61
N ASP A 75 -4.26 2.62 11.40
CA ASP A 75 -5.18 2.93 10.33
C ASP A 75 -5.66 1.64 9.67
N ASP A 76 -6.94 1.31 9.84
CA ASP A 76 -7.56 0.10 9.31
C ASP A 76 -7.69 0.08 7.77
N LYS A 77 -7.33 1.18 7.11
CA LYS A 77 -7.28 1.33 5.64
C LYS A 77 -5.86 1.26 5.09
N THR A 78 -4.85 1.07 5.92
CA THR A 78 -3.45 1.02 5.50
C THR A 78 -2.87 -0.38 5.70
N ILE A 79 -2.27 -0.90 4.63
CA ILE A 79 -1.63 -2.20 4.58
C ILE A 79 -0.15 -1.99 4.24
N LEU A 80 0.73 -2.77 4.85
CA LEU A 80 2.16 -2.78 4.53
C LEU A 80 2.52 -4.04 3.75
N VAL A 81 3.25 -3.88 2.66
CA VAL A 81 3.97 -4.98 2.02
C VAL A 81 5.34 -5.09 2.67
N SER A 82 5.65 -6.25 3.22
CA SER A 82 6.97 -6.58 3.76
C SER A 82 7.62 -7.66 2.92
N HIS A 83 8.93 -7.68 2.88
CA HIS A 83 9.70 -8.74 2.21
C HIS A 83 10.72 -9.37 3.16
N GLY A 84 11.34 -10.47 2.73
CA GLY A 84 12.28 -11.22 3.57
C GLY A 84 13.45 -10.40 4.11
N GLY A 85 13.92 -9.40 3.35
CA GLY A 85 14.95 -8.47 3.81
C GLY A 85 14.55 -7.66 5.03
N ASN A 86 13.28 -7.25 5.13
CA ASN A 86 12.78 -6.56 6.33
C ASN A 86 12.81 -7.49 7.56
N GLY A 87 12.49 -8.76 7.37
CA GLY A 87 12.58 -9.76 8.44
C GLY A 87 14.00 -9.98 8.93
N ILE A 88 14.97 -10.05 8.02
CA ILE A 88 16.38 -10.16 8.37
C ILE A 88 16.85 -8.90 9.10
N SER A 89 16.54 -7.72 8.59
CA SER A 89 16.91 -6.46 9.26
C SER A 89 16.33 -6.36 10.68
N TYR A 90 15.11 -6.81 10.88
CA TYR A 90 14.49 -6.86 12.22
C TYR A 90 15.30 -7.70 13.21
N LEU A 91 15.93 -8.78 12.75
CA LEU A 91 16.70 -9.67 13.60
C LEU A 91 18.13 -9.20 13.91
N VAL A 92 18.73 -8.42 12.98
CA VAL A 92 20.18 -8.14 13.04
C VAL A 92 20.53 -6.65 13.07
N GLU A 93 19.58 -5.77 12.88
CA GLU A 93 19.80 -4.32 12.80
C GLU A 93 18.88 -3.56 13.75
N PRO A 94 19.27 -2.37 14.21
CA PRO A 94 18.36 -1.49 14.94
C PRO A 94 17.30 -0.93 13.95
N VAL A 95 16.07 -1.42 14.10
CA VAL A 95 14.90 -0.94 13.35
C VAL A 95 13.84 -0.46 14.31
N ASP A 96 12.92 0.41 13.84
CA ASP A 96 11.85 0.94 14.67
C ASP A 96 10.60 0.06 14.65
N TYR A 97 10.51 -0.88 13.73
CA TYR A 97 9.35 -1.76 13.61
C TYR A 97 9.53 -3.07 14.39
N ASN A 98 8.38 -3.64 14.78
CA ASN A 98 8.30 -4.93 15.46
C ASN A 98 7.23 -5.80 14.78
N TYR A 99 7.65 -6.88 14.16
CA TYR A 99 6.76 -7.83 13.49
C TYR A 99 5.69 -8.43 14.40
N LEU A 100 5.97 -8.53 15.70
CA LEU A 100 5.03 -9.09 16.67
C LEU A 100 3.81 -8.17 16.93
N ASP A 101 3.93 -6.90 16.57
CA ASP A 101 2.84 -5.93 16.68
C ASP A 101 1.89 -5.94 15.46
N TRP A 102 2.24 -6.69 14.42
CA TRP A 102 1.52 -6.68 13.15
C TRP A 102 0.67 -7.92 12.95
N GLU A 103 -0.48 -7.74 12.33
CA GLU A 103 -1.31 -8.84 11.86
C GLU A 103 -1.00 -9.14 10.40
N SER A 104 -0.65 -10.41 10.13
CA SER A 104 -0.42 -10.85 8.75
C SER A 104 -1.74 -11.23 8.08
N ILE A 105 -2.03 -10.60 6.95
CA ILE A 105 -3.22 -10.90 6.14
C ILE A 105 -2.96 -11.85 4.98
N GLY A 106 -1.70 -12.11 4.64
CA GLY A 106 -1.34 -13.04 3.58
C GLY A 106 0.10 -12.97 3.15
N GLN A 107 0.47 -13.89 2.29
CA GLN A 107 1.81 -13.97 1.70
C GLN A 107 1.70 -14.09 0.19
N MET A 108 2.40 -13.22 -0.54
CA MET A 108 2.35 -13.17 -2.00
C MET A 108 3.36 -14.11 -2.68
N ASN A 109 4.46 -14.40 -2.00
CA ASN A 109 5.54 -15.22 -2.54
C ASN A 109 6.30 -15.93 -1.40
N LEU A 110 6.75 -17.13 -1.68
CA LEU A 110 7.62 -17.90 -0.77
C LEU A 110 9.04 -17.88 -1.32
N ASN A 111 9.96 -17.19 -0.65
CA ASN A 111 11.37 -17.27 -0.95
C ASN A 111 12.03 -18.31 -0.05
N ILE A 112 12.63 -19.33 -0.67
CA ILE A 112 13.47 -20.29 0.04
C ILE A 112 14.91 -19.82 -0.09
N ILE A 113 15.55 -19.56 1.03
CA ILE A 113 16.99 -19.28 1.09
C ILE A 113 17.70 -20.64 1.21
N VAL A 114 18.46 -20.98 0.22
CA VAL A 114 19.28 -22.19 0.19
C VAL A 114 20.75 -21.85 0.34
#